data_badd78ba83239b0e270e0419bc0f6c32
#
_entry.id   badd78ba83239b0e270e0419bc0f6c32
#
_cell.length_a   1.000
_cell.length_b   1.000
_cell.length_c   1.000
_cell.angle_alpha   90.00
_cell.angle_beta   90.00
_cell.angle_gamma   90.00
#
_symmetry.space_group_name_H-M   'P 1'
#
loop_
_entity.id
_entity.type
_entity.pdbx_description
1 polymer ?
#
loop_
_entity_poly.entity_id
_entity_poly.type
_entity_poly.pdbx_seq_one_letter_code
_entity_poly.pdbx_strand_id
1 'polypeptide(L)'
;MSNTFKEAFVIVMASVVIGVIANAVSSKGVPLIRDDSERFAVDSTKVNIEEIKTKRGKLNKAGFYNPVNIPVEAAKMLFDEGAVFVDGRDATEFKSGHITGAINIDYKIFKDKTIEEKKEIMKEIKPDQLIVSYCSSDSCEMSIDNAYEMAKAGYNDVKIYLGGYKEWNKLGYPVIK
;
A
#
# COMPACT_ATOMS: atom_id res chain seq x y z
N MET A 1 33.37 25.22 26.99
CA MET A 1 33.31 24.27 25.88
C MET A 1 34.70 24.26 25.23
N SER A 2 35.35 23.12 25.15
CA SER A 2 36.71 23.01 24.55
C SER A 2 36.65 23.38 23.06
N ASN A 3 37.76 23.90 22.49
CA ASN A 3 37.82 24.23 21.06
C ASN A 3 37.48 23.02 20.18
N THR A 4 37.89 21.83 20.60
CA THR A 4 37.57 20.55 19.93
C THR A 4 36.08 20.28 19.79
N PHE A 5 35.27 20.68 20.79
CA PHE A 5 33.79 20.51 20.72
C PHE A 5 33.16 21.49 19.73
N LYS A 6 33.67 22.69 19.63
CA LYS A 6 33.21 23.69 18.63
C LYS A 6 33.56 23.24 17.21
N GLU A 7 34.79 22.74 17.01
CA GLU A 7 35.24 22.22 15.70
C GLU A 7 34.42 21.02 15.27
N ALA A 8 34.20 20.06 16.16
CA ALA A 8 33.32 18.91 15.87
C ALA A 8 31.89 19.34 15.52
N PHE A 9 31.31 20.29 16.25
CA PHE A 9 30.00 20.83 15.98
C PHE A 9 29.89 21.50 14.58
N VAL A 10 30.91 22.31 14.23
CA VAL A 10 30.96 22.95 12.90
C VAL A 10 31.06 21.92 11.78
N ILE A 11 31.86 20.87 11.94
CA ILE A 11 31.96 19.79 10.94
C ILE A 11 30.63 19.08 10.75
N VAL A 12 29.93 18.72 11.83
CA VAL A 12 28.66 18.07 11.78
C VAL A 12 27.63 18.96 11.08
N MET A 13 27.53 20.24 11.44
CA MET A 13 26.58 21.17 10.81
C MET A 13 26.89 21.37 9.33
N ALA A 14 28.15 21.51 8.96
CA ALA A 14 28.56 21.61 7.55
C ALA A 14 28.15 20.35 6.75
N SER A 15 28.35 19.15 7.34
CA SER A 15 28.00 17.88 6.70
C SER A 15 26.49 17.75 6.49
N VAL A 16 25.67 18.17 7.45
CA VAL A 16 24.21 18.19 7.34
C VAL A 16 23.78 19.13 6.21
N VAL A 17 24.31 20.35 6.16
CA VAL A 17 23.99 21.33 5.11
C VAL A 17 24.36 20.81 3.72
N ILE A 18 25.56 20.23 3.59
CA ILE A 18 26.00 19.63 2.31
C ILE A 18 25.10 18.46 1.93
N GLY A 19 24.73 17.60 2.88
CA GLY A 19 23.81 16.49 2.64
C GLY A 19 22.43 16.93 2.15
N VAL A 20 21.85 17.97 2.76
CA VAL A 20 20.55 18.55 2.35
C VAL A 20 20.65 19.15 0.95
N ILE A 21 21.71 19.92 0.66
CA ILE A 21 21.91 20.51 -0.68
C ILE A 21 22.10 19.41 -1.72
N ALA A 22 22.94 18.41 -1.45
CA ALA A 22 23.18 17.30 -2.36
C ALA A 22 21.88 16.53 -2.65
N ASN A 23 21.05 16.31 -1.62
CA ASN A 23 19.74 15.68 -1.79
C ASN A 23 18.79 16.54 -2.64
N ALA A 24 18.77 17.84 -2.44
CA ALA A 24 17.88 18.76 -3.18
C ALA A 24 18.25 18.87 -4.68
N VAL A 25 19.55 18.79 -5.00
CA VAL A 25 20.04 18.87 -6.39
C VAL A 25 20.05 17.53 -7.10
N SER A 26 19.96 16.43 -6.35
CA SER A 26 19.95 15.08 -6.91
C SER A 26 18.65 14.79 -7.66
N SER A 27 18.75 14.27 -8.88
CA SER A 27 17.58 13.76 -9.63
C SER A 27 16.88 12.56 -8.94
N LYS A 28 17.54 11.95 -7.96
CA LYS A 28 17.04 10.85 -7.12
C LYS A 28 16.91 11.28 -5.65
N GLY A 29 16.83 12.59 -5.38
CA GLY A 29 16.71 13.12 -4.03
C GLY A 29 15.50 12.54 -3.30
N VAL A 30 15.68 12.22 -2.02
CA VAL A 30 14.60 11.73 -1.15
C VAL A 30 13.90 12.95 -0.52
N PRO A 31 12.56 13.04 -0.55
CA PRO A 31 11.85 14.12 0.14
C PRO A 31 12.13 14.04 1.64
N LEU A 32 12.62 15.14 2.23
CA LEU A 32 12.92 15.23 3.66
C LEU A 32 11.65 15.23 4.52
N ILE A 33 10.55 15.67 3.94
CA ILE A 33 9.20 15.58 4.53
C ILE A 33 8.39 14.70 3.59
N ARG A 34 7.93 13.58 4.11
CA ARG A 34 7.05 12.68 3.37
C ARG A 34 5.64 13.27 3.37
N ASP A 35 5.15 13.62 2.19
CA ASP A 35 3.73 13.94 2.03
C ASP A 35 2.97 12.62 1.74
N ASP A 36 2.31 12.12 2.77
CA ASP A 36 1.50 10.90 2.68
C ASP A 36 0.02 11.20 2.36
N SER A 37 -0.35 12.45 2.13
CA SER A 37 -1.74 12.85 1.88
C SER A 37 -2.36 12.12 0.69
N GLU A 38 -1.61 11.92 -0.40
CA GLU A 38 -2.09 11.13 -1.56
C GLU A 38 -2.28 9.63 -1.25
N ARG A 39 -1.59 9.09 -0.24
CA ARG A 39 -1.71 7.66 0.14
C ARG A 39 -3.05 7.36 0.83
N PHE A 40 -3.61 8.34 1.52
CA PHE A 40 -4.87 8.21 2.27
C PHE A 40 -6.05 8.88 1.56
N ALA A 41 -5.82 9.57 0.45
CA ALA A 41 -6.89 10.20 -0.29
C ALA A 41 -7.83 9.14 -0.88
N VAL A 42 -9.10 9.21 -0.51
CA VAL A 42 -10.19 8.42 -1.09
C VAL A 42 -11.02 9.37 -1.95
N ASP A 43 -11.13 9.09 -3.24
CA ASP A 43 -11.97 9.86 -4.14
C ASP A 43 -13.45 9.47 -3.92
N SER A 44 -14.12 10.20 -3.02
CA SER A 44 -15.52 9.95 -2.64
C SER A 44 -16.53 10.62 -3.57
N THR A 45 -16.07 11.36 -4.58
CA THR A 45 -16.97 12.08 -5.50
C THR A 45 -17.49 11.16 -6.59
N LYS A 46 -18.78 10.76 -6.46
CA LYS A 46 -19.53 9.93 -7.41
C LYS A 46 -18.79 8.68 -7.88
N VAL A 47 -19.00 7.60 -7.13
CA VAL A 47 -18.49 6.27 -7.45
C VAL A 47 -19.01 5.85 -8.84
N ASN A 48 -18.23 6.12 -9.87
CA ASN A 48 -18.44 5.53 -11.19
C ASN A 48 -17.61 4.24 -11.27
N ILE A 49 -18.30 3.12 -11.31
CA ILE A 49 -17.72 1.78 -11.24
C ILE A 49 -16.78 1.50 -12.41
N GLU A 50 -17.22 1.81 -13.60
CA GLU A 50 -16.43 1.60 -14.80
C GLU A 50 -15.12 2.42 -14.76
N GLU A 51 -15.18 3.62 -14.19
CA GLU A 51 -14.01 4.44 -13.97
C GLU A 51 -13.08 3.82 -12.94
N ILE A 52 -13.59 3.28 -11.82
CA ILE A 52 -12.78 2.62 -10.79
C ILE A 52 -12.12 1.35 -11.31
N LYS A 53 -12.82 0.55 -12.11
CA LYS A 53 -12.26 -0.65 -12.75
C LYS A 53 -11.11 -0.32 -13.69
N THR A 54 -11.28 0.74 -14.48
CA THR A 54 -10.30 1.13 -15.50
C THR A 54 -9.21 2.07 -14.97
N LYS A 55 -9.47 2.75 -13.86
CA LYS A 55 -8.55 3.72 -13.24
C LYS A 55 -7.36 3.02 -12.61
N ARG A 56 -6.30 2.85 -13.36
CA ARG A 56 -4.99 2.54 -12.80
C ARG A 56 -4.37 3.78 -12.17
N GLY A 57 -3.57 3.59 -11.15
CA GLY A 57 -2.77 4.68 -10.60
C GLY A 57 -1.72 5.19 -11.59
N LYS A 58 -1.04 6.25 -11.22
CA LYS A 58 0.04 6.81 -12.05
C LYS A 58 1.21 5.83 -12.13
N LEU A 59 1.77 5.65 -13.32
CA LEU A 59 3.05 4.95 -13.48
C LEU A 59 4.14 5.77 -12.80
N ASN A 60 4.82 5.19 -11.84
CA ASN A 60 5.89 5.87 -11.11
C ASN A 60 7.26 5.70 -11.77
N LYS A 61 8.26 6.43 -11.27
CA LYS A 61 9.63 6.38 -11.79
C LYS A 61 10.32 5.01 -11.61
N ALA A 62 9.80 4.16 -10.74
CA ALA A 62 10.31 2.81 -10.52
C ALA A 62 9.69 1.77 -11.46
N GLY A 63 8.79 2.17 -12.35
CA GLY A 63 8.25 1.34 -13.43
C GLY A 63 7.03 0.51 -13.05
N PHE A 64 6.33 0.81 -11.96
CA PHE A 64 5.07 0.16 -11.59
C PHE A 64 3.94 1.18 -11.38
N TYR A 65 2.69 0.74 -11.48
CA TYR A 65 1.52 1.59 -11.22
C TYR A 65 1.29 1.73 -9.72
N ASN A 66 1.12 2.97 -9.25
CA ASN A 66 0.76 3.20 -7.84
C ASN A 66 -0.62 2.60 -7.55
N PRO A 67 -0.79 1.88 -6.43
CA PRO A 67 -2.10 1.45 -5.98
C PRO A 67 -3.07 2.62 -5.75
N VAL A 68 -4.38 2.39 -5.91
CA VAL A 68 -5.41 3.42 -5.82
C VAL A 68 -6.35 3.11 -4.66
N ASN A 69 -6.58 4.10 -3.78
CA ASN A 69 -7.56 3.98 -2.70
C ASN A 69 -8.98 3.99 -3.28
N ILE A 70 -9.83 3.13 -2.73
CA ILE A 70 -11.23 3.02 -3.10
C ILE A 70 -12.15 3.08 -1.87
N PRO A 71 -13.35 3.68 -1.98
CA PRO A 71 -14.34 3.68 -0.91
C PRO A 71 -15.01 2.30 -0.78
N VAL A 72 -15.74 2.10 0.33
CA VAL A 72 -16.38 0.81 0.64
C VAL A 72 -17.42 0.38 -0.42
N GLU A 73 -18.14 1.32 -1.02
CA GLU A 73 -19.12 1.05 -2.07
C GLU A 73 -18.43 0.43 -3.30
N ALA A 74 -17.28 0.99 -3.69
CA ALA A 74 -16.49 0.46 -4.79
C ALA A 74 -15.89 -0.91 -4.44
N ALA A 75 -15.37 -1.09 -3.22
CA ALA A 75 -14.86 -2.37 -2.77
C ALA A 75 -15.97 -3.45 -2.80
N LYS A 76 -17.18 -3.12 -2.32
CA LYS A 76 -18.30 -4.07 -2.35
C LYS A 76 -18.70 -4.49 -3.77
N MET A 77 -18.69 -3.54 -4.69
CA MET A 77 -19.02 -3.84 -6.08
C MET A 77 -17.96 -4.70 -6.76
N LEU A 78 -16.68 -4.39 -6.53
CA LEU A 78 -15.58 -5.22 -7.03
C LEU A 78 -15.63 -6.63 -6.44
N PHE A 79 -16.05 -6.76 -5.18
CA PHE A 79 -16.29 -8.06 -4.55
C PHE A 79 -17.38 -8.86 -5.28
N ASP A 80 -18.52 -8.24 -5.56
CA ASP A 80 -19.63 -8.87 -6.26
C ASP A 80 -19.29 -9.30 -7.70
N GLU A 81 -18.30 -8.63 -8.30
CA GLU A 81 -17.76 -8.97 -9.62
C GLU A 81 -16.61 -9.99 -9.59
N GLY A 82 -16.23 -10.46 -8.41
CA GLY A 82 -15.21 -11.50 -8.26
C GLY A 82 -13.77 -10.99 -8.31
N ALA A 83 -13.52 -9.72 -7.96
CA ALA A 83 -12.16 -9.23 -7.75
C ALA A 83 -11.46 -10.03 -6.65
N VAL A 84 -10.14 -10.14 -6.74
CA VAL A 84 -9.32 -10.83 -5.74
C VAL A 84 -9.12 -9.94 -4.53
N PHE A 85 -9.61 -10.36 -3.37
CA PHE A 85 -9.36 -9.67 -2.11
C PHE A 85 -8.13 -10.27 -1.42
N VAL A 86 -7.22 -9.41 -0.99
CA VAL A 86 -5.99 -9.80 -0.28
C VAL A 86 -5.97 -9.19 1.11
N ASP A 87 -5.96 -10.04 2.13
CA ASP A 87 -5.86 -9.66 3.54
C ASP A 87 -4.39 -9.58 3.96
N GLY A 88 -3.94 -8.37 4.32
CA GLY A 88 -2.57 -8.10 4.75
C GLY A 88 -2.29 -8.41 6.22
N ARG A 89 -3.28 -8.87 6.99
CA ARG A 89 -3.13 -9.22 8.41
C ARG A 89 -2.39 -10.53 8.59
N ASP A 90 -1.93 -10.78 9.81
CA ASP A 90 -1.34 -12.08 10.15
C ASP A 90 -2.36 -13.24 10.09
N ALA A 91 -1.84 -14.46 10.04
CA ALA A 91 -2.64 -15.66 9.87
C ALA A 91 -3.63 -15.91 11.03
N THR A 92 -3.35 -15.41 12.23
CA THR A 92 -4.22 -15.56 13.40
C THR A 92 -5.44 -14.67 13.28
N GLU A 93 -5.23 -13.39 12.90
CA GLU A 93 -6.32 -12.45 12.64
C GLU A 93 -7.17 -12.91 11.45
N PHE A 94 -6.54 -13.39 10.37
CA PHE A 94 -7.24 -13.92 9.20
C PHE A 94 -8.15 -15.10 9.57
N LYS A 95 -7.64 -16.05 10.36
CA LYS A 95 -8.41 -17.20 10.83
C LYS A 95 -9.55 -16.85 11.77
N SER A 96 -9.42 -15.75 12.53
CA SER A 96 -10.47 -15.27 13.44
C SER A 96 -11.65 -14.62 12.72
N GLY A 97 -11.46 -14.27 11.43
CA GLY A 97 -12.50 -13.75 10.55
C GLY A 97 -11.90 -12.91 9.43
N HIS A 98 -12.42 -13.09 8.20
CA HIS A 98 -11.94 -12.41 7.00
C HIS A 98 -13.06 -12.21 5.97
N ILE A 99 -12.84 -11.36 4.98
CA ILE A 99 -13.77 -11.19 3.84
C ILE A 99 -13.86 -12.50 3.07
N THR A 100 -15.07 -12.97 2.77
CA THR A 100 -15.29 -14.24 2.09
C THR A 100 -14.48 -14.33 0.79
N GLY A 101 -13.74 -15.43 0.61
CA GLY A 101 -12.92 -15.66 -0.58
C GLY A 101 -11.61 -14.87 -0.63
N ALA A 102 -11.26 -14.12 0.42
CA ALA A 102 -9.98 -13.41 0.47
C ALA A 102 -8.80 -14.38 0.64
N ILE A 103 -7.66 -14.00 0.06
CA ILE A 103 -6.37 -14.67 0.20
C ILE A 103 -5.59 -13.95 1.30
N ASN A 104 -4.96 -14.71 2.21
CA ASN A 104 -4.10 -14.13 3.22
C ASN A 104 -2.65 -13.99 2.71
N ILE A 105 -2.17 -12.75 2.68
CA ILE A 105 -0.76 -12.44 2.41
C ILE A 105 -0.27 -11.54 3.54
N ASP A 106 0.25 -12.15 4.60
CA ASP A 106 0.78 -11.45 5.78
C ASP A 106 1.88 -10.46 5.36
N TYR A 107 1.59 -9.17 5.47
CA TYR A 107 2.51 -8.11 5.08
C TYR A 107 3.85 -8.19 5.82
N LYS A 108 3.86 -8.55 7.10
CA LYS A 108 5.09 -8.63 7.91
C LYS A 108 6.10 -9.64 7.33
N ILE A 109 5.59 -10.69 6.69
CA ILE A 109 6.40 -11.70 6.01
C ILE A 109 6.67 -11.29 4.57
N PHE A 110 5.64 -10.81 3.87
CA PHE A 110 5.68 -10.51 2.45
C PHE A 110 6.64 -9.38 2.08
N LYS A 111 6.73 -8.33 2.90
CA LYS A 111 7.59 -7.16 2.66
C LYS A 111 9.07 -7.51 2.48
N ASP A 112 9.56 -8.51 3.21
CA ASP A 112 10.98 -8.92 3.25
C ASP A 112 11.34 -9.95 2.16
N LYS A 113 10.37 -10.36 1.33
CA LYS A 113 10.56 -11.29 0.23
C LYS A 113 11.15 -10.62 -1.02
N THR A 114 11.95 -11.37 -1.78
CA THR A 114 12.40 -10.95 -3.12
C THR A 114 11.22 -10.86 -4.08
N ILE A 115 11.40 -10.23 -5.23
CA ILE A 115 10.35 -10.12 -6.26
C ILE A 115 9.93 -11.51 -6.76
N GLU A 116 10.87 -12.41 -6.93
CA GLU A 116 10.63 -13.81 -7.36
C GLU A 116 9.81 -14.58 -6.34
N GLU A 117 10.16 -14.48 -5.04
CA GLU A 117 9.39 -15.10 -3.95
C GLU A 117 7.98 -14.50 -3.84
N LYS A 118 7.82 -13.18 -4.04
CA LYS A 118 6.49 -12.52 -4.07
C LYS A 118 5.63 -13.06 -5.20
N LYS A 119 6.19 -13.22 -6.38
CA LYS A 119 5.49 -13.82 -7.52
C LYS A 119 5.10 -15.28 -7.25
N GLU A 120 5.96 -16.05 -6.58
CA GLU A 120 5.62 -17.43 -6.22
C GLU A 120 4.49 -17.49 -5.19
N ILE A 121 4.48 -16.60 -4.19
CA ILE A 121 3.39 -16.48 -3.20
C ILE A 121 2.06 -16.14 -3.91
N MET A 122 2.12 -15.29 -4.92
CA MET A 122 0.94 -14.78 -5.64
C MET A 122 0.66 -15.52 -6.96
N LYS A 123 1.27 -16.67 -7.23
CA LYS A 123 1.22 -17.36 -8.53
C LYS A 123 -0.19 -17.71 -9.03
N GLU A 124 -1.16 -17.86 -8.10
CA GLU A 124 -2.56 -18.11 -8.43
C GLU A 124 -3.31 -16.84 -8.90
N ILE A 125 -2.69 -15.66 -8.75
CA ILE A 125 -3.25 -14.37 -9.16
C ILE A 125 -2.53 -13.94 -10.44
N LYS A 126 -3.29 -13.64 -11.49
CA LYS A 126 -2.71 -13.14 -12.74
C LYS A 126 -2.23 -11.69 -12.58
N PRO A 127 -1.12 -11.28 -13.22
CA PRO A 127 -0.55 -9.93 -13.09
C PRO A 127 -1.49 -8.79 -13.52
N ASP A 128 -2.45 -9.05 -14.39
CA ASP A 128 -3.44 -8.10 -14.89
C ASP A 128 -4.79 -8.19 -14.15
N GLN A 129 -4.92 -9.11 -13.20
CA GLN A 129 -6.13 -9.29 -12.40
C GLN A 129 -6.29 -8.14 -11.40
N LEU A 130 -7.53 -7.65 -11.24
CA LEU A 130 -7.83 -6.61 -10.27
C LEU A 130 -7.76 -7.18 -8.86
N ILE A 131 -6.92 -6.56 -8.02
CA ILE A 131 -6.68 -6.94 -6.63
C ILE A 131 -7.17 -5.83 -5.72
N VAL A 132 -7.85 -6.19 -4.63
CA VAL A 132 -8.24 -5.28 -3.54
C VAL A 132 -7.50 -5.68 -2.27
N SER A 133 -6.51 -4.87 -1.87
CA SER A 133 -5.76 -5.05 -0.62
C SER A 133 -6.52 -4.42 0.54
N TYR A 134 -6.63 -5.14 1.65
CA TYR A 134 -7.24 -4.63 2.89
C TYR A 134 -6.52 -5.14 4.14
N CYS A 135 -6.82 -4.54 5.29
CA CYS A 135 -6.36 -5.02 6.60
C CYS A 135 -7.45 -4.88 7.67
N SER A 136 -7.10 -4.59 8.93
CA SER A 136 -8.06 -4.54 10.04
C SER A 136 -9.04 -3.36 9.93
N SER A 137 -8.53 -2.13 9.65
CA SER A 137 -9.28 -0.87 9.70
C SER A 137 -8.53 0.25 8.97
N ASP A 138 -9.15 1.42 8.89
CA ASP A 138 -8.63 2.66 8.32
C ASP A 138 -7.32 3.18 8.95
N SER A 139 -7.07 2.86 10.21
CA SER A 139 -5.81 3.19 10.90
C SER A 139 -4.65 2.21 10.60
N CYS A 140 -4.87 1.23 9.73
CA CYS A 140 -3.90 0.18 9.44
C CYS A 140 -3.19 0.43 8.10
N GLU A 141 -1.94 0.86 8.14
CA GLU A 141 -1.12 1.11 6.94
C GLU A 141 -0.71 -0.16 6.18
N MET A 142 -0.85 -1.34 6.80
CA MET A 142 -0.40 -2.61 6.20
C MET A 142 -1.06 -2.91 4.85
N SER A 143 -2.33 -2.51 4.64
CA SER A 143 -3.00 -2.70 3.35
C SER A 143 -2.39 -1.85 2.25
N ILE A 144 -1.96 -0.63 2.59
CA ILE A 144 -1.30 0.28 1.67
C ILE A 144 0.06 -0.31 1.28
N ASP A 145 0.88 -0.62 2.28
CA ASP A 145 2.22 -1.12 2.06
C ASP A 145 2.21 -2.47 1.33
N ASN A 146 1.28 -3.37 1.67
CA ASN A 146 1.10 -4.65 0.98
C ASN A 146 0.72 -4.45 -0.49
N ALA A 147 -0.17 -3.50 -0.78
CA ALA A 147 -0.54 -3.14 -2.15
C ALA A 147 0.67 -2.63 -2.95
N TYR A 148 1.53 -1.79 -2.35
CA TYR A 148 2.75 -1.33 -3.00
C TYR A 148 3.74 -2.47 -3.25
N GLU A 149 3.88 -3.42 -2.33
CA GLU A 149 4.75 -4.59 -2.53
C GLU A 149 4.23 -5.51 -3.67
N MET A 150 2.91 -5.68 -3.79
CA MET A 150 2.29 -6.38 -4.92
C MET A 150 2.55 -5.64 -6.24
N ALA A 151 2.37 -4.32 -6.26
CA ALA A 151 2.63 -3.51 -7.45
C ALA A 151 4.10 -3.57 -7.91
N LYS A 152 5.06 -3.53 -6.97
CA LYS A 152 6.50 -3.73 -7.25
C LYS A 152 6.79 -5.12 -7.82
N ALA A 153 6.02 -6.13 -7.42
CA ALA A 153 6.13 -7.49 -7.96
C ALA A 153 5.51 -7.66 -9.36
N GLY A 154 4.91 -6.58 -9.92
CA GLY A 154 4.40 -6.56 -11.29
C GLY A 154 2.87 -6.74 -11.41
N TYR A 155 2.13 -6.67 -10.30
CA TYR A 155 0.67 -6.68 -10.34
C TYR A 155 0.16 -5.25 -10.58
N ASN A 156 -0.41 -5.01 -11.77
CA ASN A 156 -0.60 -3.67 -12.31
C ASN A 156 -1.92 -3.00 -11.91
N ASP A 157 -2.85 -3.73 -11.33
CA ASP A 157 -4.18 -3.22 -10.96
C ASP A 157 -4.52 -3.54 -9.52
N VAL A 158 -3.86 -2.83 -8.61
CA VAL A 158 -4.05 -2.98 -7.17
C VAL A 158 -4.83 -1.79 -6.62
N LYS A 159 -5.97 -2.08 -5.99
CA LYS A 159 -6.78 -1.14 -5.22
C LYS A 159 -6.52 -1.33 -3.73
N ILE A 160 -6.77 -0.28 -2.94
CA ILE A 160 -6.63 -0.31 -1.49
C ILE A 160 -7.98 0.03 -0.87
N TYR A 161 -8.52 -0.88 -0.07
CA TYR A 161 -9.71 -0.64 0.74
C TYR A 161 -9.30 -0.36 2.19
N LEU A 162 -9.31 0.92 2.56
CA LEU A 162 -8.83 1.38 3.87
C LEU A 162 -9.76 0.99 5.02
N GLY A 163 -11.07 0.95 4.81
CA GLY A 163 -12.05 0.58 5.85
C GLY A 163 -11.83 -0.81 6.45
N GLY A 164 -11.25 -1.69 5.67
CA GLY A 164 -10.78 -3.00 6.10
C GLY A 164 -11.86 -3.93 6.62
N TYR A 165 -11.43 -5.00 7.29
CA TYR A 165 -12.34 -6.02 7.82
C TYR A 165 -13.38 -5.47 8.81
N LYS A 166 -13.02 -4.50 9.65
CA LYS A 166 -13.92 -3.95 10.66
C LYS A 166 -15.13 -3.25 10.03
N GLU A 167 -14.89 -2.36 9.07
CA GLU A 167 -15.96 -1.66 8.37
C GLU A 167 -16.81 -2.64 7.57
N TRP A 168 -16.19 -3.56 6.83
CA TRP A 168 -16.86 -4.59 6.04
C TRP A 168 -17.82 -5.43 6.87
N ASN A 169 -17.33 -5.95 8.02
CA ASN A 169 -18.14 -6.75 8.94
C ASN A 169 -19.25 -5.93 9.62
N LYS A 170 -19.00 -4.66 9.95
CA LYS A 170 -19.99 -3.74 10.55
C LYS A 170 -21.15 -3.47 9.58
N LEU A 171 -20.89 -3.40 8.29
CA LEU A 171 -21.90 -3.23 7.25
C LEU A 171 -22.66 -4.52 6.91
N GLY A 172 -22.32 -5.63 7.56
CA GLY A 172 -22.99 -6.92 7.33
C GLY A 172 -22.64 -7.57 6.00
N TYR A 173 -21.52 -7.20 5.39
CA TYR A 173 -21.08 -7.81 4.14
C TYR A 173 -20.48 -9.21 4.35
N PRO A 174 -20.36 -10.04 3.30
CA PRO A 174 -19.97 -11.44 3.43
C PRO A 174 -18.61 -11.64 4.09
N VAL A 175 -18.57 -12.40 5.19
CA VAL A 175 -17.35 -12.76 5.95
C VAL A 175 -17.35 -14.23 6.32
N ILE A 176 -16.18 -14.80 6.50
CA ILE A 176 -15.94 -16.09 7.16
C ILE A 176 -15.45 -15.78 8.60
N LYS A 177 -15.96 -16.53 9.57
CA LYS A 177 -15.59 -16.47 10.99
C LYS A 177 -15.13 -17.81 11.48
#